data_282c19ef7e592746d7a046bdeea942a3
#
_entry.id   282c19ef7e592746d7a046bdeea942a3
#
_cell.length_a   1.000
_cell.length_b   1.000
_cell.length_c   1.000
_cell.angle_alpha   90.00
_cell.angle_beta   90.00
_cell.angle_gamma   90.00
#
_symmetry.space_group_name_H-M   'P 1'
#
loop_
_entity.id
_entity.type
_entity.pdbx_description
1 polymer ?
#
loop_
_entity_poly.entity_id
_entity_poly.type
_entity_poly.pdbx_seq_one_letter_code
_entity_poly.pdbx_strand_id
1 'polypeptide(L)'
;PCEIMELETLLEMLNIAIEKFDLSDICVTLDQIIDVALKDNESFNSSESIKKTVEAIKKYISENYFEDLSLTSLAKQFLVDRSYLSKFFKHETGENLMLYIAKKRIEKAIELMTENSATLTEISFLVGYEDYAYFNRVFRKITGKSPREYKAYLEGQLN
;
A
#
# COMPACT_ATOMS: atom_id res chain seq x y z
N PRO A 1 -14.18 29.75 13.86
CA PRO A 1 -15.46 30.47 13.72
C PRO A 1 -16.00 30.46 12.28
N CYS A 2 -15.17 30.58 11.24
CA CYS A 2 -15.60 30.52 9.83
C CYS A 2 -16.16 29.17 9.39
N GLU A 3 -15.55 28.08 9.85
CA GLU A 3 -15.90 26.70 9.44
C GLU A 3 -17.25 26.24 9.97
N ILE A 4 -17.62 26.66 11.19
CA ILE A 4 -18.94 26.37 11.78
C ILE A 4 -20.04 27.06 10.97
N MET A 5 -19.83 28.30 10.54
CA MET A 5 -20.76 29.03 9.68
C MET A 5 -20.91 28.37 8.29
N GLU A 6 -19.83 27.79 7.75
CA GLU A 6 -19.86 27.07 6.47
C GLU A 6 -20.68 25.78 6.57
N LEU A 7 -20.52 25.02 7.65
CA LEU A 7 -21.30 23.81 7.93
C LEU A 7 -22.80 24.10 8.15
N GLU A 8 -23.14 25.14 8.89
CA GLU A 8 -24.52 25.56 9.08
C GLU A 8 -25.20 25.93 7.76
N THR A 9 -24.49 26.65 6.89
CA THR A 9 -25.00 27.02 5.56
C THR A 9 -25.24 25.79 4.68
N LEU A 10 -24.33 24.82 4.69
CA LEU A 10 -24.47 23.57 3.93
C LEU A 10 -25.62 22.70 4.45
N LEU A 11 -25.84 22.65 5.76
CA LEU A 11 -26.98 21.95 6.35
C LEU A 11 -28.33 22.59 5.97
N GLU A 12 -28.40 23.93 5.90
CA GLU A 12 -29.60 24.63 5.39
C GLU A 12 -29.86 24.31 3.91
N MET A 13 -28.81 24.30 3.08
CA MET A 13 -28.94 23.90 1.67
C MET A 13 -29.42 22.47 1.50
N LEU A 14 -28.92 21.54 2.34
CA LEU A 14 -29.38 20.14 2.34
C LEU A 14 -30.86 20.05 2.72
N ASN A 15 -31.32 20.76 3.72
CA ASN A 15 -32.72 20.78 4.11
C ASN A 15 -33.63 21.30 2.97
N ILE A 16 -33.21 22.37 2.28
CA ILE A 16 -33.94 22.90 1.12
C ILE A 16 -33.98 21.88 -0.04
N ALA A 17 -32.87 21.17 -0.29
CA ALA A 17 -32.82 20.13 -1.34
C ALA A 17 -33.71 18.94 -1.00
N ILE A 18 -33.78 18.52 0.27
CA ILE A 18 -34.66 17.46 0.76
C ILE A 18 -36.14 17.85 0.58
N GLU A 19 -36.51 19.11 0.89
CA GLU A 19 -37.88 19.61 0.71
C GLU A 19 -38.29 19.64 -0.76
N LYS A 20 -37.35 19.87 -1.67
CA LYS A 20 -37.60 19.87 -3.12
C LYS A 20 -37.58 18.51 -3.80
N PHE A 21 -37.23 17.45 -3.07
CA PHE A 21 -37.02 16.08 -3.59
C PHE A 21 -36.02 16.01 -4.77
N ASP A 22 -35.01 16.88 -4.76
CA ASP A 22 -33.93 16.83 -5.76
C ASP A 22 -32.76 15.99 -5.26
N LEU A 23 -32.72 14.71 -5.70
CA LEU A 23 -31.68 13.77 -5.32
C LEU A 23 -30.27 14.19 -5.77
N SER A 24 -30.18 14.94 -6.87
CA SER A 24 -28.89 15.39 -7.40
C SER A 24 -28.28 16.46 -6.48
N ASP A 25 -29.08 17.44 -6.07
CA ASP A 25 -28.64 18.49 -5.15
C ASP A 25 -28.33 17.94 -3.73
N ILE A 26 -29.10 16.92 -3.29
CA ILE A 26 -28.82 16.22 -2.02
C ILE A 26 -27.46 15.54 -2.04
N CYS A 27 -27.13 14.81 -3.11
CA CYS A 27 -25.84 14.13 -3.23
C CYS A 27 -24.68 15.14 -3.24
N VAL A 28 -24.77 16.21 -4.02
CA VAL A 28 -23.73 17.25 -4.10
C VAL A 28 -23.51 17.92 -2.73
N THR A 29 -24.61 18.22 -2.02
CA THR A 29 -24.51 18.88 -0.70
C THR A 29 -23.95 17.93 0.36
N LEU A 30 -24.29 16.63 0.32
CA LEU A 30 -23.70 15.63 1.22
C LEU A 30 -22.22 15.46 0.97
N ASP A 31 -21.76 15.42 -0.28
CA ASP A 31 -20.33 15.35 -0.60
C ASP A 31 -19.57 16.58 -0.07
N GLN A 32 -20.14 17.78 -0.18
CA GLN A 32 -19.57 19.00 0.38
C GLN A 32 -19.52 18.99 1.91
N ILE A 33 -20.56 18.50 2.59
CA ILE A 33 -20.58 18.36 4.06
C ILE A 33 -19.52 17.37 4.50
N ILE A 34 -19.38 16.26 3.81
CA ILE A 34 -18.35 15.24 4.07
C ILE A 34 -16.96 15.86 3.90
N ASP A 35 -16.73 16.62 2.82
CA ASP A 35 -15.44 17.27 2.57
C ASP A 35 -15.08 18.28 3.66
N VAL A 36 -16.04 19.10 4.12
CA VAL A 36 -15.82 20.07 5.22
C VAL A 36 -15.57 19.35 6.53
N ALA A 37 -16.39 18.35 6.89
CA ALA A 37 -16.24 17.57 8.11
C ALA A 37 -14.93 16.76 8.15
N LEU A 38 -14.44 16.32 6.99
CA LEU A 38 -13.16 15.63 6.89
C LEU A 38 -11.98 16.58 7.00
N LYS A 39 -12.06 17.82 6.49
CA LYS A 39 -10.99 18.83 6.62
C LYS A 39 -10.67 19.16 8.08
N ASP A 40 -11.67 19.25 8.96
CA ASP A 40 -11.46 19.52 10.38
C ASP A 40 -10.82 18.35 11.15
N ASN A 41 -11.04 17.11 10.68
CA ASN A 41 -10.39 15.92 11.23
C ASN A 41 -9.00 15.64 10.62
N GLU A 42 -8.69 16.20 9.45
CA GLU A 42 -7.50 15.86 8.68
C GLU A 42 -6.20 16.48 9.20
N SER A 43 -6.23 17.56 9.99
CA SER A 43 -4.97 18.24 10.32
C SER A 43 -4.20 17.62 11.49
N PHE A 44 -4.84 16.86 12.38
CA PHE A 44 -4.16 16.30 13.57
C PHE A 44 -4.28 14.78 13.70
N ASN A 45 -5.41 14.17 13.37
CA ASN A 45 -5.63 12.72 13.48
C ASN A 45 -5.27 11.95 12.21
N SER A 46 -5.32 12.56 11.04
CA SER A 46 -5.11 11.88 9.77
C SER A 46 -3.65 11.46 9.56
N SER A 47 -2.69 12.32 9.87
CA SER A 47 -1.26 12.03 9.68
C SER A 47 -0.79 10.89 10.58
N GLU A 48 -1.18 10.88 11.85
CA GLU A 48 -0.84 9.82 12.81
C GLU A 48 -1.57 8.51 12.48
N SER A 49 -2.84 8.58 12.09
CA SER A 49 -3.64 7.43 11.68
C SER A 49 -3.11 6.80 10.38
N ILE A 50 -2.74 7.63 9.39
CA ILE A 50 -2.13 7.19 8.14
C ILE A 50 -0.81 6.49 8.41
N LYS A 51 0.06 7.06 9.24
CA LYS A 51 1.34 6.45 9.61
C LYS A 51 1.14 5.09 10.29
N LYS A 52 0.21 4.99 11.23
CA LYS A 52 -0.13 3.71 11.88
C LYS A 52 -0.63 2.68 10.87
N THR A 53 -1.47 3.08 9.92
CA THR A 53 -1.97 2.21 8.87
C THR A 53 -0.83 1.74 7.94
N VAL A 54 0.09 2.63 7.54
CA VAL A 54 1.25 2.26 6.73
C VAL A 54 2.15 1.28 7.46
N GLU A 55 2.43 1.50 8.74
CA GLU A 55 3.23 0.57 9.54
C GLU A 55 2.53 -0.80 9.72
N ALA A 56 1.22 -0.83 9.90
CA ALA A 56 0.45 -2.06 9.92
C ALA A 56 0.52 -2.82 8.59
N ILE A 57 0.45 -2.12 7.46
CA ILE A 57 0.60 -2.70 6.12
C ILE A 57 2.00 -3.25 5.92
N LYS A 58 3.05 -2.52 6.31
CA LYS A 58 4.44 -2.99 6.22
C LYS A 58 4.66 -4.25 7.05
N LYS A 59 4.12 -4.28 8.28
CA LYS A 59 4.17 -5.45 9.15
C LYS A 59 3.48 -6.64 8.49
N TYR A 60 2.25 -6.45 8.00
CA TYR A 60 1.49 -7.49 7.31
C TYR A 60 2.25 -8.05 6.09
N ILE A 61 2.83 -7.18 5.26
CA ILE A 61 3.66 -7.60 4.13
C ILE A 61 4.87 -8.41 4.60
N SER A 62 5.53 -8.01 5.67
CA SER A 62 6.70 -8.72 6.20
C SER A 62 6.37 -10.12 6.73
N GLU A 63 5.15 -10.32 7.22
CA GLU A 63 4.66 -11.60 7.73
C GLU A 63 4.05 -12.49 6.62
N ASN A 64 3.55 -11.89 5.52
CA ASN A 64 2.78 -12.59 4.48
C ASN A 64 3.34 -12.37 3.06
N TYR A 65 4.63 -12.02 2.91
CA TYR A 65 5.24 -11.68 1.62
C TYR A 65 5.13 -12.79 0.56
N PHE A 66 5.01 -14.04 0.97
CA PHE A 66 4.89 -15.22 0.12
C PHE A 66 3.48 -15.41 -0.45
N GLU A 67 2.47 -14.75 0.09
CA GLU A 67 1.08 -14.83 -0.39
C GLU A 67 0.84 -13.98 -1.65
N ASP A 68 -0.30 -14.20 -2.31
CA ASP A 68 -0.71 -13.34 -3.44
C ASP A 68 -1.12 -11.94 -2.94
N LEU A 69 -0.12 -11.10 -2.75
CA LEU A 69 -0.30 -9.72 -2.35
C LEU A 69 -0.51 -8.81 -3.56
N SER A 70 -1.71 -8.30 -3.70
CA SER A 70 -2.08 -7.28 -4.68
C SER A 70 -2.54 -6.00 -4.00
N LEU A 71 -2.51 -4.88 -4.74
CA LEU A 71 -3.07 -3.63 -4.25
C LEU A 71 -4.55 -3.77 -3.86
N THR A 72 -5.30 -4.62 -4.59
CA THR A 72 -6.72 -4.87 -4.34
C THR A 72 -6.93 -5.72 -3.08
N SER A 73 -6.13 -6.78 -2.88
CA SER A 73 -6.24 -7.62 -1.68
C SER A 73 -5.89 -6.84 -0.42
N LEU A 74 -4.82 -6.04 -0.46
CA LEU A 74 -4.42 -5.19 0.67
C LEU A 74 -5.42 -4.07 0.96
N ALA A 75 -5.97 -3.40 -0.06
CA ALA A 75 -7.00 -2.39 0.12
C ALA A 75 -8.24 -2.98 0.82
N LYS A 76 -8.66 -4.19 0.43
CA LYS A 76 -9.75 -4.92 1.07
C LYS A 76 -9.40 -5.33 2.51
N GLN A 77 -8.19 -5.84 2.75
CA GLN A 77 -7.72 -6.28 4.07
C GLN A 77 -7.70 -5.13 5.09
N PHE A 78 -7.29 -3.95 4.67
CA PHE A 78 -7.17 -2.77 5.52
C PHE A 78 -8.38 -1.84 5.46
N LEU A 79 -9.46 -2.23 4.74
CA LEU A 79 -10.71 -1.48 4.60
C LEU A 79 -10.49 -0.05 4.08
N VAL A 80 -9.58 0.11 3.13
CA VAL A 80 -9.25 1.39 2.50
C VAL A 80 -9.52 1.33 0.99
N ASP A 81 -9.81 2.49 0.38
CA ASP A 81 -9.91 2.57 -1.08
C ASP A 81 -8.57 2.27 -1.75
N ARG A 82 -8.61 1.54 -2.88
CA ARG A 82 -7.42 1.12 -3.62
C ARG A 82 -6.58 2.30 -4.12
N SER A 83 -7.24 3.35 -4.64
CA SER A 83 -6.54 4.52 -5.17
C SER A 83 -5.94 5.33 -4.03
N TYR A 84 -6.65 5.43 -2.92
CA TYR A 84 -6.17 6.06 -1.70
C TYR A 84 -4.97 5.32 -1.13
N LEU A 85 -5.05 3.98 -0.96
CA LEU A 85 -3.93 3.14 -0.50
C LEU A 85 -2.66 3.38 -1.33
N SER A 86 -2.78 3.38 -2.66
CA SER A 86 -1.63 3.58 -3.55
C SER A 86 -0.97 4.94 -3.36
N LYS A 87 -1.78 5.99 -3.21
CA LYS A 87 -1.28 7.37 -3.05
C LYS A 87 -0.63 7.60 -1.68
N PHE A 88 -1.33 7.25 -0.60
CA PHE A 88 -0.81 7.54 0.74
C PHE A 88 0.39 6.64 1.10
N PHE A 89 0.42 5.37 0.68
CA PHE A 89 1.59 4.52 0.87
C PHE A 89 2.82 5.11 0.20
N LYS A 90 2.68 5.54 -1.06
CA LYS A 90 3.77 6.21 -1.79
C LYS A 90 4.17 7.54 -1.13
N HIS A 91 3.22 8.31 -0.63
CA HIS A 91 3.49 9.57 0.07
C HIS A 91 4.31 9.35 1.34
N GLU A 92 3.92 8.38 2.17
CA GLU A 92 4.57 8.11 3.46
C GLU A 92 5.90 7.35 3.34
N THR A 93 6.03 6.47 2.34
CA THR A 93 7.22 5.63 2.19
C THR A 93 8.20 6.10 1.10
N GLY A 94 7.76 7.02 0.24
CA GLY A 94 8.50 7.46 -0.94
C GLY A 94 8.48 6.47 -2.11
N GLU A 95 7.90 5.27 -1.95
CA GLU A 95 7.91 4.23 -2.97
C GLU A 95 6.53 3.59 -3.23
N ASN A 96 6.39 2.98 -4.40
CA ASN A 96 5.18 2.27 -4.77
C ASN A 96 5.04 0.98 -3.94
N LEU A 97 3.81 0.69 -3.46
CA LEU A 97 3.48 -0.48 -2.65
C LEU A 97 3.93 -1.81 -3.30
N MET A 98 3.72 -1.98 -4.61
CA MET A 98 4.13 -3.20 -5.31
C MET A 98 5.66 -3.34 -5.40
N LEU A 99 6.38 -2.22 -5.50
CA LEU A 99 7.84 -2.21 -5.43
C LEU A 99 8.33 -2.56 -4.03
N TYR A 100 7.66 -2.08 -2.99
CA TYR A 100 7.96 -2.42 -1.60
C TYR A 100 7.81 -3.93 -1.35
N ILE A 101 6.69 -4.54 -1.81
CA ILE A 101 6.47 -5.99 -1.73
C ILE A 101 7.58 -6.74 -2.48
N ALA A 102 7.90 -6.31 -3.70
CA ALA A 102 8.97 -6.93 -4.49
C ALA A 102 10.32 -6.86 -3.77
N LYS A 103 10.68 -5.73 -3.18
CA LYS A 103 11.92 -5.58 -2.40
C LYS A 103 11.96 -6.55 -1.20
N LYS A 104 10.84 -6.66 -0.46
CA LYS A 104 10.74 -7.60 0.68
C LYS A 104 10.90 -9.05 0.27
N ARG A 105 10.30 -9.45 -0.86
CA ARG A 105 10.49 -10.79 -1.43
C ARG A 105 11.94 -11.05 -1.82
N ILE A 106 12.60 -10.08 -2.45
CA ILE A 106 14.01 -10.22 -2.86
C ILE A 106 14.94 -10.25 -1.63
N GLU A 107 14.67 -9.44 -0.61
CA GLU A 107 15.39 -9.48 0.67
C GLU A 107 15.34 -10.88 1.29
N LYS A 108 14.14 -11.47 1.37
CA LYS A 108 13.95 -12.84 1.86
C LYS A 108 14.59 -13.90 0.97
N ALA A 109 14.58 -13.71 -0.36
CA ALA A 109 15.28 -14.60 -1.27
C ALA A 109 16.79 -14.60 -1.02
N ILE A 110 17.39 -13.45 -0.74
CA ILE A 110 18.81 -13.33 -0.41
C ILE A 110 19.13 -14.04 0.91
N GLU A 111 18.29 -13.89 1.95
CA GLU A 111 18.44 -14.63 3.22
C GLU A 111 18.46 -16.14 2.97
N LEU A 112 17.47 -16.67 2.20
CA LEU A 112 17.40 -18.09 1.86
C LEU A 112 18.60 -18.57 1.01
N MET A 113 19.14 -17.73 0.14
CA MET A 113 20.36 -18.04 -0.61
C MET A 113 21.57 -18.18 0.31
N THR A 114 21.67 -17.36 1.36
CA THR A 114 22.76 -17.40 2.33
C THR A 114 22.70 -18.68 3.17
N GLU A 115 21.50 -19.14 3.53
CA GLU A 115 21.29 -20.40 4.26
C GLU A 115 21.62 -21.64 3.41
N ASN A 116 21.75 -21.49 2.12
CA ASN A 116 22.07 -22.53 1.12
C ASN A 116 21.18 -23.79 1.18
N SER A 117 19.95 -23.63 1.68
CA SER A 117 19.01 -24.72 1.97
C SER A 117 18.14 -25.15 0.78
N ALA A 118 18.11 -24.36 -0.30
CA ALA A 118 17.21 -24.57 -1.44
C ALA A 118 17.82 -24.12 -2.78
N THR A 119 17.28 -24.66 -3.85
CA THR A 119 17.61 -24.22 -5.22
C THR A 119 17.02 -22.83 -5.50
N LEU A 120 17.58 -22.12 -6.48
CA LEU A 120 17.05 -20.79 -6.86
C LEU A 120 15.60 -20.84 -7.36
N THR A 121 15.18 -21.94 -7.96
CA THR A 121 13.80 -22.17 -8.37
C THR A 121 12.89 -22.35 -7.17
N GLU A 122 13.27 -23.17 -6.20
CA GLU A 122 12.52 -23.34 -4.95
C GLU A 122 12.44 -22.02 -4.17
N ILE A 123 13.54 -21.28 -4.05
CA ILE A 123 13.55 -19.96 -3.42
C ILE A 123 12.53 -19.03 -4.08
N SER A 124 12.44 -19.01 -5.42
CA SER A 124 11.47 -18.15 -6.09
C SER A 124 10.04 -18.44 -5.69
N PHE A 125 9.67 -19.72 -5.55
CA PHE A 125 8.33 -20.12 -5.07
C PHE A 125 8.12 -19.78 -3.59
N LEU A 126 9.12 -20.05 -2.74
CA LEU A 126 9.06 -19.76 -1.30
C LEU A 126 8.84 -18.28 -1.00
N VAL A 127 9.33 -17.39 -1.86
CA VAL A 127 9.13 -15.95 -1.68
C VAL A 127 7.94 -15.39 -2.46
N GLY A 128 7.08 -16.26 -3.00
CA GLY A 128 5.78 -15.88 -3.57
C GLY A 128 5.81 -15.50 -5.06
N TYR A 129 6.76 -16.04 -5.85
CA TYR A 129 6.73 -15.93 -7.31
C TYR A 129 6.33 -17.26 -7.92
N GLU A 130 5.32 -17.25 -8.78
CA GLU A 130 4.85 -18.44 -9.51
C GLU A 130 5.75 -18.79 -10.71
N ASP A 131 6.52 -17.82 -11.21
CA ASP A 131 7.39 -17.97 -12.39
C ASP A 131 8.82 -17.52 -12.09
N TYR A 132 9.76 -18.46 -12.24
CA TYR A 132 11.19 -18.19 -12.03
C TYR A 132 11.75 -17.15 -13.01
N ALA A 133 11.27 -17.09 -14.24
CA ALA A 133 11.76 -16.11 -15.21
C ALA A 133 11.33 -14.69 -14.82
N TYR A 134 10.12 -14.54 -14.29
CA TYR A 134 9.65 -13.26 -13.72
C TYR A 134 10.46 -12.88 -12.47
N PHE A 135 10.65 -13.83 -11.54
CA PHE A 135 11.52 -13.64 -10.37
C PHE A 135 12.92 -13.15 -10.77
N ASN A 136 13.55 -13.80 -11.74
CA ASN A 136 14.89 -13.43 -12.22
C ASN A 136 14.94 -11.97 -12.73
N ARG A 137 13.93 -11.55 -13.50
CA ARG A 137 13.83 -10.17 -14.00
C ARG A 137 13.69 -9.15 -12.84
N VAL A 138 12.82 -9.44 -11.88
CA VAL A 138 12.59 -8.58 -10.71
C VAL A 138 13.84 -8.53 -9.84
N PHE A 139 14.45 -9.67 -9.56
CA PHE A 139 15.67 -9.80 -8.78
C PHE A 139 16.80 -8.96 -9.39
N ARG A 140 17.03 -9.11 -10.69
CA ARG A 140 18.05 -8.33 -11.40
C ARG A 140 17.75 -6.83 -11.41
N LYS A 141 16.49 -6.45 -11.53
CA LYS A 141 16.08 -5.04 -11.50
C LYS A 141 16.37 -4.40 -10.14
N ILE A 142 16.22 -5.14 -9.05
CA ILE A 142 16.39 -4.63 -7.68
C ILE A 142 17.87 -4.68 -7.25
N THR A 143 18.58 -5.78 -7.55
CA THR A 143 19.95 -6.02 -7.06
C THR A 143 21.06 -5.69 -8.05
N GLY A 144 20.71 -5.47 -9.33
CA GLY A 144 21.66 -5.29 -10.42
C GLY A 144 22.29 -6.57 -10.97
N LYS A 145 22.10 -7.72 -10.30
CA LYS A 145 22.66 -9.03 -10.67
C LYS A 145 21.55 -10.06 -10.83
N SER A 146 21.77 -11.10 -11.63
CA SER A 146 20.87 -12.25 -11.64
C SER A 146 20.97 -13.03 -10.32
N PRO A 147 19.95 -13.83 -9.94
CA PRO A 147 19.99 -14.67 -8.74
C PRO A 147 21.22 -15.60 -8.72
N ARG A 148 21.60 -16.15 -9.88
CA ARG A 148 22.78 -17.03 -10.01
C ARG A 148 24.09 -16.28 -9.76
N GLU A 149 24.25 -15.10 -10.36
CA GLU A 149 25.43 -14.24 -10.16
C GLU A 149 25.51 -13.76 -8.71
N TYR A 150 24.36 -13.45 -8.08
CA TYR A 150 24.31 -13.00 -6.70
C TYR A 150 24.67 -14.13 -5.74
N LYS A 151 24.17 -15.35 -5.96
CA LYS A 151 24.51 -16.53 -5.13
C LYS A 151 26.01 -16.84 -5.23
N ALA A 152 26.59 -16.86 -6.43
CA ALA A 152 28.03 -17.05 -6.62
C ALA A 152 28.88 -15.97 -5.93
N TYR A 153 28.40 -14.73 -5.92
CA TYR A 153 29.04 -13.64 -5.18
C TYR A 153 29.03 -13.88 -3.66
N LEU A 154 27.89 -14.33 -3.10
CA LEU A 154 27.80 -14.66 -1.67
C LEU A 154 28.75 -15.82 -1.29
N GLU A 155 28.80 -16.88 -2.11
CA GLU A 155 29.69 -18.03 -1.89
C GLU A 155 31.17 -17.63 -1.97
N GLY A 156 31.52 -16.67 -2.83
CA GLY A 156 32.88 -16.13 -2.96
C GLY A 156 33.29 -15.19 -1.80
N GLN A 157 32.36 -14.68 -1.01
CA GLN A 157 32.65 -13.86 0.18
C GLN A 157 32.81 -14.68 1.45
N LEU A 158 32.35 -15.93 1.46
CA LEU A 158 32.42 -16.85 2.60
C LEU A 158 33.71 -17.71 2.59
N ASN A 159 34.53 -17.62 1.55
CA ASN A 159 35.86 -18.23 1.42
C ASN A 159 36.98 -17.21 1.56
#